data_3df834bda4782e488ac9f17843f6b6f0
#
_entry.id   3df834bda4782e488ac9f17843f6b6f0
#
_cell.length_a   1.000
_cell.length_b   1.000
_cell.length_c   1.000
_cell.angle_alpha   90.00
_cell.angle_beta   90.00
_cell.angle_gamma   90.00
#
_symmetry.space_group_name_H-M   'P 1'
#
loop_
_entity.id
_entity.type
_entity.pdbx_description
1 polymer ?
#
loop_
_entity_poly.entity_id
_entity_poly.type
_entity_poly.pdbx_seq_one_letter_code
_entity_poly.pdbx_strand_id
1 'polypeptide(L)'
;GLSQLPWFRDVFKSVNINHSYKSLFAIGSYSSFSTYQEYMNGLGFITDATTNAPIPSSRYNVSMVSINESFSPLLGVDVTFNNNLTTRLEYRTTRVLSLSTTSVQINEATSNDWVLGMGYRINDFKPFGWGAPTRKRTKSKSKNTANANSSGSKTTSGVNNNLNLRLDVSYRKQAAISRDIMSKTSNASMGNTAFKLSFMADYTFSRLITMSFYYDRQTNVPLLSNNSYPTTTQDFGLSMKFSLTR
;
A
#
# COMPACT_ATOMS: atom_id res chain seq x y z
N GLY A 1 -8.73 26.06 -8.58
CA GLY A 1 -8.47 24.87 -7.79
C GLY A 1 -8.49 25.14 -6.29
N LEU A 2 -8.52 24.12 -5.45
CA LEU A 2 -8.52 24.24 -3.98
C LEU A 2 -7.34 25.05 -3.43
N SER A 3 -6.23 25.07 -4.16
CA SER A 3 -5.02 25.85 -3.82
C SER A 3 -5.20 27.38 -3.87
N GLN A 4 -6.33 27.87 -4.38
CA GLN A 4 -6.62 29.30 -4.44
C GLN A 4 -7.34 29.81 -3.17
N LEU A 5 -7.80 28.90 -2.30
CA LEU A 5 -8.43 29.27 -1.05
C LEU A 5 -7.34 29.66 -0.02
N PRO A 6 -7.40 30.87 0.58
CA PRO A 6 -6.33 31.34 1.46
C PRO A 6 -6.12 30.42 2.67
N TRP A 7 -7.18 29.95 3.32
CA TRP A 7 -7.09 29.02 4.46
C TRP A 7 -6.45 27.67 4.07
N PHE A 8 -6.62 27.21 2.82
CA PHE A 8 -6.03 25.98 2.34
C PHE A 8 -4.51 26.10 2.19
N ARG A 9 -4.03 27.22 1.68
CA ARG A 9 -2.60 27.49 1.47
C ARG A 9 -1.84 27.68 2.78
N ASP A 10 -2.50 28.16 3.82
CA ASP A 10 -1.88 28.38 5.12
C ASP A 10 -1.60 27.07 5.87
N VAL A 11 -2.38 26.02 5.62
CA VAL A 11 -2.28 24.72 6.29
C VAL A 11 -1.58 23.69 5.42
N PHE A 12 -1.96 23.59 4.14
CA PHE A 12 -1.53 22.55 3.23
C PHE A 12 -0.50 23.05 2.21
N LYS A 13 0.60 22.33 2.11
CA LYS A 13 1.60 22.52 1.05
C LYS A 13 1.16 21.87 -0.26
N SER A 14 0.63 20.65 -0.16
CA SER A 14 0.07 19.91 -1.29
C SER A 14 -0.96 18.90 -0.82
N VAL A 15 -1.99 18.72 -1.63
CA VAL A 15 -2.97 17.65 -1.51
C VAL A 15 -3.09 16.98 -2.86
N ASN A 16 -2.89 15.68 -2.90
CA ASN A 16 -3.00 14.87 -4.09
C ASN A 16 -4.03 13.76 -3.86
N ILE A 17 -4.93 13.58 -4.83
CA ILE A 17 -5.97 12.55 -4.78
C ILE A 17 -5.70 11.58 -5.91
N ASN A 18 -5.62 10.30 -5.57
CA ASN A 18 -5.30 9.22 -6.48
C ASN A 18 -6.46 8.23 -6.56
N HIS A 19 -6.77 7.80 -7.76
CA HIS A 19 -7.72 6.74 -8.04
C HIS A 19 -7.19 5.87 -9.18
N SER A 20 -7.30 4.54 -9.04
CA SER A 20 -6.87 3.62 -10.09
C SER A 20 -7.79 2.40 -10.12
N TYR A 21 -8.26 2.06 -11.31
CA TYR A 21 -9.05 0.87 -11.56
C TYR A 21 -8.38 0.01 -12.65
N LYS A 22 -8.33 -1.28 -12.40
CA LYS A 22 -7.87 -2.28 -13.36
C LYS A 22 -8.80 -3.47 -13.34
N SER A 23 -9.25 -3.91 -14.52
CA SER A 23 -10.00 -5.14 -14.69
C SER A 23 -9.28 -6.05 -15.69
N LEU A 24 -9.25 -7.32 -15.38
CA LEU A 24 -8.70 -8.36 -16.23
C LEU A 24 -9.73 -9.50 -16.35
N PHE A 25 -10.15 -9.78 -17.56
CA PHE A 25 -10.93 -10.97 -17.91
C PHE A 25 -9.98 -12.01 -18.49
N ALA A 26 -10.08 -13.24 -18.02
CA ALA A 26 -9.24 -14.33 -18.50
C ALA A 26 -10.04 -15.63 -18.63
N ILE A 27 -9.76 -16.35 -19.71
CA ILE A 27 -10.19 -17.74 -19.88
C ILE A 27 -9.04 -18.61 -19.40
N GLY A 28 -9.22 -19.26 -18.26
CA GLY A 28 -8.14 -19.99 -17.58
C GLY A 28 -7.85 -21.35 -18.18
N SER A 29 -8.86 -22.01 -18.74
CA SER A 29 -8.72 -23.34 -19.35
C SER A 29 -9.77 -23.55 -20.40
N TYR A 30 -9.35 -24.01 -21.55
CA TYR A 30 -10.26 -24.41 -22.63
C TYR A 30 -9.67 -25.57 -23.44
N SER A 31 -10.54 -26.35 -24.03
CA SER A 31 -10.20 -27.39 -25.02
C SER A 31 -11.05 -27.20 -26.27
N SER A 32 -10.56 -27.63 -27.39
CA SER A 32 -11.34 -27.68 -28.64
C SER A 32 -11.84 -29.09 -28.88
N PHE A 33 -13.05 -29.19 -29.42
CA PHE A 33 -13.57 -30.47 -29.86
C PHE A 33 -13.01 -30.81 -31.24
N SER A 34 -12.39 -31.97 -31.39
CA SER A 34 -11.83 -32.43 -32.68
C SER A 34 -12.90 -32.75 -33.72
N THR A 35 -14.12 -33.05 -33.27
CA THR A 35 -15.29 -33.40 -34.11
C THR A 35 -16.20 -32.21 -34.37
N TYR A 36 -15.79 -30.99 -33.98
CA TYR A 36 -16.61 -29.80 -34.18
C TYR A 36 -16.73 -29.44 -35.68
N GLN A 37 -17.94 -29.25 -36.13
CA GLN A 37 -18.27 -28.75 -37.48
C GLN A 37 -19.04 -27.45 -37.36
N GLU A 38 -18.52 -26.39 -37.97
CA GLU A 38 -19.14 -25.07 -37.97
C GLU A 38 -20.20 -25.01 -39.04
N TYR A 39 -21.39 -24.52 -38.69
CA TYR A 39 -22.49 -24.33 -39.59
C TYR A 39 -22.62 -22.87 -40.01
N MET A 40 -22.67 -21.93 -39.05
CA MET A 40 -22.82 -20.50 -39.31
C MET A 40 -22.32 -19.67 -38.11
N ASN A 41 -21.50 -18.64 -38.39
CA ASN A 41 -21.11 -17.60 -37.42
C ASN A 41 -20.68 -18.11 -36.03
N GLY A 42 -19.86 -19.14 -35.97
CA GLY A 42 -19.39 -19.74 -34.72
C GLY A 42 -20.37 -20.71 -34.05
N LEU A 43 -21.55 -20.91 -34.66
CA LEU A 43 -22.49 -21.95 -34.27
C LEU A 43 -22.18 -23.23 -35.03
N GLY A 44 -22.20 -24.34 -34.34
CA GLY A 44 -21.91 -25.62 -34.91
C GLY A 44 -22.35 -26.78 -34.04
N PHE A 45 -21.91 -27.96 -34.38
CA PHE A 45 -22.24 -29.19 -33.68
C PHE A 45 -21.01 -30.10 -33.56
N ILE A 46 -21.07 -30.94 -32.56
CA ILE A 46 -20.16 -32.08 -32.40
C ILE A 46 -20.94 -33.36 -32.70
N THR A 47 -20.25 -34.37 -33.16
CA THR A 47 -20.85 -35.69 -33.37
C THR A 47 -20.76 -36.52 -32.12
N ASP A 48 -21.87 -37.02 -31.61
CA ASP A 48 -21.91 -37.97 -30.51
C ASP A 48 -21.22 -39.28 -30.94
N ALA A 49 -20.25 -39.73 -30.16
CA ALA A 49 -19.47 -40.90 -30.50
C ALA A 49 -20.28 -42.20 -30.45
N THR A 50 -21.43 -42.21 -29.75
CA THR A 50 -22.27 -43.40 -29.55
C THR A 50 -23.40 -43.51 -30.55
N THR A 51 -24.08 -42.36 -30.75
CA THR A 51 -25.30 -42.32 -31.59
C THR A 51 -25.06 -41.76 -32.98
N ASN A 52 -23.87 -41.20 -33.22
CA ASN A 52 -23.49 -40.47 -34.42
C ASN A 52 -24.43 -39.27 -34.75
N ALA A 53 -25.19 -38.82 -33.75
CA ALA A 53 -26.11 -37.72 -33.89
C ALA A 53 -25.39 -36.35 -33.67
N PRO A 54 -25.81 -35.30 -34.40
CA PRO A 54 -25.26 -33.97 -34.20
C PRO A 54 -25.80 -33.36 -32.91
N ILE A 55 -24.88 -32.93 -32.00
CA ILE A 55 -25.21 -32.22 -30.78
C ILE A 55 -24.76 -30.76 -30.93
N PRO A 56 -25.66 -29.78 -30.78
CA PRO A 56 -25.29 -28.39 -30.82
C PRO A 56 -24.19 -28.07 -29.79
N SER A 57 -23.11 -27.46 -30.22
CA SER A 57 -21.96 -27.17 -29.34
C SER A 57 -21.24 -25.92 -29.82
N SER A 58 -20.48 -25.32 -28.90
CA SER A 58 -19.47 -24.32 -29.25
C SER A 58 -18.17 -25.00 -29.68
N ARG A 59 -17.36 -24.29 -30.45
CA ARG A 59 -16.04 -24.79 -30.89
C ARG A 59 -15.09 -25.09 -29.70
N TYR A 60 -15.21 -24.33 -28.61
CA TYR A 60 -14.39 -24.47 -27.45
C TYR A 60 -15.20 -24.88 -26.24
N ASN A 61 -14.69 -25.85 -25.53
CA ASN A 61 -15.16 -26.18 -24.19
C ASN A 61 -14.32 -25.39 -23.16
N VAL A 62 -14.91 -24.37 -22.57
CA VAL A 62 -14.27 -23.51 -21.60
C VAL A 62 -14.53 -24.09 -20.21
N SER A 63 -13.47 -24.47 -19.48
CA SER A 63 -13.58 -25.08 -18.16
C SER A 63 -13.52 -24.03 -17.03
N MET A 64 -12.87 -22.89 -17.25
CA MET A 64 -12.74 -21.86 -16.25
C MET A 64 -12.66 -20.46 -16.88
N VAL A 65 -13.40 -19.54 -16.28
CA VAL A 65 -13.36 -18.10 -16.60
C VAL A 65 -13.13 -17.32 -15.34
N SER A 66 -12.29 -16.30 -15.39
CA SER A 66 -12.04 -15.44 -14.23
C SER A 66 -12.11 -13.97 -14.59
N ILE A 67 -12.59 -13.18 -13.64
CA ILE A 67 -12.57 -11.72 -13.65
C ILE A 67 -11.81 -11.26 -12.43
N ASN A 68 -10.79 -10.46 -12.63
CA ASN A 68 -10.03 -9.83 -11.56
C ASN A 68 -10.23 -8.31 -11.66
N GLU A 69 -10.83 -7.74 -10.63
CA GLU A 69 -11.07 -6.31 -10.49
C GLU A 69 -10.22 -5.78 -9.35
N SER A 70 -9.50 -4.71 -9.60
CA SER A 70 -8.62 -4.08 -8.61
C SER A 70 -8.76 -2.58 -8.64
N PHE A 71 -9.17 -2.01 -7.53
CA PHE A 71 -9.10 -0.60 -7.21
C PHE A 71 -7.90 -0.38 -6.29
N SER A 72 -6.80 0.11 -6.82
CA SER A 72 -5.56 0.25 -6.07
C SER A 72 -4.88 1.59 -6.35
N PRO A 73 -5.28 2.66 -5.64
CA PRO A 73 -6.37 2.74 -4.66
C PRO A 73 -7.75 3.00 -5.28
N LEU A 74 -8.84 2.65 -4.56
CA LEU A 74 -10.18 3.17 -4.84
C LEU A 74 -10.25 4.66 -4.49
N LEU A 75 -9.67 5.03 -3.35
CA LEU A 75 -9.45 6.41 -2.94
C LEU A 75 -8.10 6.48 -2.23
N GLY A 76 -7.21 7.30 -2.76
CA GLY A 76 -5.95 7.65 -2.13
C GLY A 76 -5.85 9.16 -1.96
N VAL A 77 -5.46 9.60 -0.78
CA VAL A 77 -5.27 11.01 -0.45
C VAL A 77 -3.90 11.18 0.19
N ASP A 78 -3.02 11.89 -0.50
CA ASP A 78 -1.71 12.26 0.00
C ASP A 78 -1.72 13.75 0.37
N VAL A 79 -1.42 14.06 1.62
CA VAL A 79 -1.42 15.42 2.15
C VAL A 79 -0.04 15.75 2.68
N THR A 80 0.52 16.86 2.24
CA THR A 80 1.72 17.45 2.80
C THR A 80 1.35 18.78 3.46
N PHE A 81 1.64 18.89 4.73
CA PHE A 81 1.39 20.08 5.51
C PHE A 81 2.61 21.01 5.53
N ASN A 82 2.39 22.29 5.83
CA ASN A 82 3.46 23.29 5.90
C ASN A 82 4.43 23.05 7.07
N ASN A 83 4.03 22.27 8.08
CA ASN A 83 4.83 21.92 9.27
C ASN A 83 5.69 20.65 9.08
N ASN A 84 5.94 20.19 7.85
CA ASN A 84 6.68 18.96 7.52
C ASN A 84 5.98 17.66 7.94
N LEU A 85 4.68 17.72 8.26
CA LEU A 85 3.85 16.53 8.42
C LEU A 85 3.39 16.07 7.02
N THR A 86 3.53 14.79 6.75
CA THR A 86 2.98 14.12 5.57
C THR A 86 2.00 13.05 6.02
N THR A 87 0.87 12.98 5.37
CA THR A 87 -0.16 11.96 5.67
C THR A 87 -0.64 11.35 4.37
N ARG A 88 -0.74 10.03 4.35
CA ARG A 88 -1.26 9.24 3.26
C ARG A 88 -2.38 8.36 3.77
N LEU A 89 -3.56 8.49 3.19
CA LEU A 89 -4.72 7.64 3.46
C LEU A 89 -5.13 6.96 2.17
N GLU A 90 -5.18 5.63 2.19
CA GLU A 90 -5.62 4.84 1.03
C GLU A 90 -6.66 3.80 1.42
N TYR A 91 -7.65 3.67 0.57
CA TYR A 91 -8.56 2.55 0.56
C TYR A 91 -8.39 1.77 -0.74
N ARG A 92 -8.08 0.50 -0.62
CA ARG A 92 -7.90 -0.43 -1.74
C ARG A 92 -8.92 -1.55 -1.64
N THR A 93 -9.43 -1.97 -2.77
CA THR A 93 -10.29 -3.15 -2.84
C THR A 93 -9.96 -3.98 -4.07
N THR A 94 -9.89 -5.28 -3.88
CA THR A 94 -9.70 -6.23 -4.97
C THR A 94 -10.77 -7.30 -4.89
N ARG A 95 -11.23 -7.74 -6.04
CA ARG A 95 -12.21 -8.80 -6.19
C ARG A 95 -11.76 -9.74 -7.30
N VAL A 96 -11.67 -11.01 -6.99
CA VAL A 96 -11.41 -12.06 -7.97
C VAL A 96 -12.63 -12.96 -8.02
N LEU A 97 -13.24 -13.04 -9.16
CA LEU A 97 -14.36 -13.92 -9.43
C LEU A 97 -13.90 -15.01 -10.41
N SER A 98 -14.07 -16.26 -10.04
CA SER A 98 -13.71 -17.41 -10.87
C SER A 98 -14.90 -18.34 -11.00
N LEU A 99 -15.33 -18.57 -12.23
CA LEU A 99 -16.38 -19.51 -12.57
C LEU A 99 -15.74 -20.78 -13.12
N SER A 100 -15.98 -21.90 -12.45
CA SER A 100 -15.70 -23.23 -12.97
C SER A 100 -16.96 -23.79 -13.62
N THR A 101 -16.89 -24.07 -14.91
CA THR A 101 -18.03 -24.66 -15.64
C THR A 101 -18.12 -26.16 -15.40
N THR A 102 -17.01 -26.81 -15.07
CA THR A 102 -16.95 -28.25 -14.79
C THR A 102 -17.61 -28.61 -13.47
N SER A 103 -17.33 -27.85 -12.40
CA SER A 103 -17.93 -28.03 -11.07
C SER A 103 -19.16 -27.17 -10.84
N VAL A 104 -19.53 -26.30 -11.80
CA VAL A 104 -20.66 -25.36 -11.74
C VAL A 104 -20.60 -24.49 -10.47
N GLN A 105 -19.39 -24.02 -10.14
CA GLN A 105 -19.11 -23.27 -8.93
C GLN A 105 -18.52 -21.90 -9.25
N ILE A 106 -18.92 -20.91 -8.45
CA ILE A 106 -18.33 -19.57 -8.45
C ILE A 106 -17.52 -19.41 -7.18
N ASN A 107 -16.23 -19.14 -7.34
CA ASN A 107 -15.35 -18.74 -6.25
C ASN A 107 -15.13 -17.23 -6.31
N GLU A 108 -15.48 -16.55 -5.25
CA GLU A 108 -15.30 -15.11 -5.09
C GLU A 108 -14.33 -14.84 -3.94
N ALA A 109 -13.21 -14.20 -4.24
CA ALA A 109 -12.26 -13.73 -3.25
C ALA A 109 -12.24 -12.19 -3.24
N THR A 110 -12.40 -11.61 -2.06
CA THR A 110 -12.39 -10.16 -1.86
C THR A 110 -11.32 -9.78 -0.84
N SER A 111 -10.66 -8.66 -1.07
CA SER A 111 -9.75 -8.03 -0.12
C SER A 111 -10.03 -6.54 -0.04
N ASN A 112 -10.23 -6.03 1.17
CA ASN A 112 -10.44 -4.63 1.45
C ASN A 112 -9.34 -4.17 2.41
N ASP A 113 -8.56 -3.18 1.98
CA ASP A 113 -7.39 -2.69 2.68
C ASP A 113 -7.52 -1.20 2.97
N TRP A 114 -7.40 -0.82 4.24
CA TRP A 114 -7.19 0.55 4.67
C TRP A 114 -5.72 0.73 5.04
N VAL A 115 -5.10 1.76 4.50
CA VAL A 115 -3.70 2.10 4.78
C VAL A 115 -3.61 3.56 5.18
N LEU A 116 -3.07 3.81 6.37
CA LEU A 116 -2.77 5.15 6.87
C LEU A 116 -1.26 5.22 7.11
N GLY A 117 -0.59 6.13 6.42
CA GLY A 117 0.82 6.45 6.62
C GLY A 117 0.94 7.89 7.12
N MET A 118 1.76 8.12 8.14
CA MET A 118 2.09 9.45 8.66
C MET A 118 3.60 9.58 8.78
N GLY A 119 4.14 10.68 8.29
CA GLY A 119 5.56 11.03 8.42
C GLY A 119 5.71 12.42 8.99
N TYR A 120 6.54 12.58 10.00
CA TYR A 120 6.85 13.88 10.58
C TYR A 120 8.35 14.07 10.72
N ARG A 121 8.85 15.19 10.21
CA ARG A 121 10.26 15.53 10.27
C ARG A 121 10.47 16.74 11.15
N ILE A 122 11.27 16.55 12.21
CA ILE A 122 11.72 17.61 13.10
C ILE A 122 13.17 17.93 12.76
N ASN A 123 13.43 19.15 12.33
CA ASN A 123 14.78 19.63 12.05
C ASN A 123 15.39 20.18 13.34
N ASP A 124 16.70 20.02 13.52
CA ASP A 124 17.48 20.48 14.68
C ASP A 124 16.93 19.99 16.03
N PHE A 125 16.48 18.73 16.06
CA PHE A 125 16.00 18.11 17.29
C PHE A 125 17.16 17.81 18.25
N LYS A 126 17.10 18.39 19.48
CA LYS A 126 18.11 18.22 20.52
C LYS A 126 17.48 17.64 21.79
N PRO A 127 17.40 16.29 21.91
CA PRO A 127 16.64 15.64 22.98
C PRO A 127 17.18 15.90 24.40
N PHE A 128 18.48 16.21 24.55
CA PHE A 128 19.12 16.33 25.86
C PHE A 128 19.81 17.66 26.11
N GLY A 129 19.47 18.72 25.37
CA GLY A 129 20.11 20.03 25.58
C GLY A 129 21.62 20.06 25.31
N TRP A 130 22.18 19.03 24.71
CA TRP A 130 23.59 18.97 24.31
C TRP A 130 23.81 19.82 23.07
N GLY A 131 23.89 21.09 23.26
CA GLY A 131 24.33 22.06 22.30
C GLY A 131 24.97 23.20 23.09
N ALA A 132 26.18 23.56 22.74
CA ALA A 132 26.84 24.73 23.33
C ALA A 132 25.88 25.92 23.38
N PRO A 133 25.80 26.68 24.48
CA PRO A 133 24.92 27.83 24.58
C PRO A 133 25.23 28.76 23.40
N THR A 134 24.24 28.96 22.53
CA THR A 134 24.33 30.00 21.52
C THR A 134 24.51 31.33 22.27
N ARG A 135 25.75 31.81 22.32
CA ARG A 135 26.03 33.18 22.76
C ARG A 135 25.11 34.08 21.94
N LYS A 136 24.11 34.65 22.62
CA LYS A 136 23.34 35.77 22.11
C LYS A 136 24.34 36.84 21.71
N ARG A 137 24.55 37.04 20.41
CA ARG A 137 25.32 38.19 19.90
C ARG A 137 24.57 39.43 20.33
N THR A 138 24.98 40.03 21.46
CA THR A 138 24.69 41.42 21.76
C THR A 138 25.13 42.24 20.57
N LYS A 139 24.18 42.95 19.96
CA LYS A 139 24.46 43.94 18.94
C LYS A 139 25.32 45.03 19.54
N SER A 140 26.63 44.92 19.43
CA SER A 140 27.54 46.01 19.62
C SER A 140 27.43 46.90 18.40
N LYS A 141 26.89 48.10 18.60
CA LYS A 141 27.00 49.26 17.68
C LYS A 141 28.47 49.66 17.66
N SER A 142 29.19 49.38 16.59
CA SER A 142 30.46 50.04 16.32
C SER A 142 30.40 50.64 14.94
N LYS A 143 30.65 51.99 14.93
CA LYS A 143 30.84 52.82 13.76
C LYS A 143 32.17 52.53 13.06
N ASN A 144 32.16 52.57 11.75
CA ASN A 144 33.19 52.88 10.77
C ASN A 144 34.59 52.35 10.95
N THR A 145 35.09 51.57 9.99
CA THR A 145 36.16 51.98 9.08
C THR A 145 36.38 50.93 7.99
N ALA A 146 36.73 51.41 6.80
CA ALA A 146 36.90 50.69 5.58
C ALA A 146 38.05 49.68 5.56
N ASN A 147 37.94 48.77 4.57
CA ASN A 147 39.00 47.99 3.90
C ASN A 147 39.55 46.78 4.64
N ALA A 148 39.22 45.61 4.10
CA ALA A 148 40.18 44.64 3.58
C ALA A 148 39.48 43.31 3.21
N ASN A 149 39.75 42.85 2.01
CA ASN A 149 39.51 41.52 1.50
C ASN A 149 39.87 40.44 2.50
N SER A 150 38.93 39.59 2.84
CA SER A 150 39.24 38.16 3.10
C SER A 150 37.98 37.34 2.94
N SER A 151 37.86 36.66 1.79
CA SER A 151 37.02 35.53 1.57
C SER A 151 37.32 34.46 2.64
N GLY A 152 36.39 34.33 3.54
CA GLY A 152 36.39 33.32 4.56
C GLY A 152 34.97 33.09 5.02
N SER A 153 34.11 32.64 4.11
CA SER A 153 32.83 32.06 4.47
C SER A 153 33.11 30.79 5.28
N LYS A 154 33.31 30.94 6.59
CA LYS A 154 33.16 29.81 7.52
C LYS A 154 31.68 29.44 7.50
N THR A 155 31.27 28.63 6.54
CA THR A 155 30.09 27.78 6.67
C THR A 155 30.36 26.88 7.89
N THR A 156 29.91 27.31 9.05
CA THR A 156 29.65 26.41 10.16
C THR A 156 28.60 25.43 9.64
N SER A 157 29.06 24.32 9.05
CA SER A 157 28.24 23.21 8.72
C SER A 157 27.74 22.59 10.03
N GLY A 158 26.69 23.21 10.57
CA GLY A 158 25.98 22.68 11.70
C GLY A 158 25.51 21.27 11.34
N VAL A 159 25.82 20.33 12.18
CA VAL A 159 25.25 18.98 12.08
C VAL A 159 23.75 19.15 12.25
N ASN A 160 23.00 18.93 11.18
CA ASN A 160 21.54 18.95 11.22
C ASN A 160 21.08 17.67 11.91
N ASN A 161 20.80 17.75 13.20
CA ASN A 161 20.21 16.67 13.97
C ASN A 161 18.73 16.57 13.62
N ASN A 162 18.40 15.68 12.70
CA ASN A 162 17.02 15.51 12.26
C ASN A 162 16.43 14.27 12.93
N LEU A 163 15.19 14.41 13.40
CA LEU A 163 14.35 13.31 13.84
C LEU A 163 13.25 13.10 12.81
N ASN A 164 13.22 11.90 12.20
CA ASN A 164 12.17 11.48 11.30
C ASN A 164 11.30 10.46 12.03
N LEU A 165 10.02 10.76 12.16
CA LEU A 165 9.02 9.87 12.72
C LEU A 165 8.15 9.34 11.60
N ARG A 166 7.90 8.04 11.59
CA ARG A 166 7.01 7.37 10.65
C ARG A 166 6.06 6.47 11.42
N LEU A 167 4.79 6.56 11.08
CA LEU A 167 3.74 5.71 11.58
C LEU A 167 2.96 5.16 10.39
N ASP A 168 2.91 3.84 10.26
CA ASP A 168 2.13 3.15 9.25
C ASP A 168 1.12 2.23 9.93
N VAL A 169 -0.15 2.39 9.59
CA VAL A 169 -1.25 1.57 10.09
C VAL A 169 -1.96 0.95 8.91
N SER A 170 -2.16 -0.35 8.91
CA SER A 170 -2.95 -1.02 7.91
C SER A 170 -3.97 -1.97 8.52
N TYR A 171 -5.16 -1.97 7.94
CA TYR A 171 -6.24 -2.86 8.29
C TYR A 171 -6.72 -3.55 7.02
N ARG A 172 -6.59 -4.87 6.98
CA ARG A 172 -6.97 -5.70 5.83
C ARG A 172 -8.00 -6.72 6.24
N LYS A 173 -9.06 -6.81 5.46
CA LYS A 173 -10.07 -7.86 5.58
C LYS A 173 -10.13 -8.63 4.27
N GLN A 174 -9.87 -9.93 4.35
CA GLN A 174 -9.96 -10.85 3.20
C GLN A 174 -11.03 -11.88 3.47
N ALA A 175 -11.79 -12.22 2.44
CA ALA A 175 -12.78 -13.28 2.51
C ALA A 175 -12.86 -13.99 1.16
N ALA A 176 -13.01 -15.30 1.18
CA ALA A 176 -13.29 -16.11 0.02
C ALA A 176 -14.54 -16.95 0.25
N ILE A 177 -15.44 -16.92 -0.73
CA ILE A 177 -16.72 -17.60 -0.70
C ILE A 177 -16.82 -18.48 -1.93
N SER A 178 -17.16 -19.73 -1.74
CA SER A 178 -17.53 -20.65 -2.81
C SER A 178 -19.03 -20.80 -2.86
N ARG A 179 -19.60 -20.60 -4.04
CA ARG A 179 -21.03 -20.72 -4.32
C ARG A 179 -21.26 -21.83 -5.32
N ASP A 180 -22.03 -22.80 -4.95
CA ASP A 180 -22.51 -23.83 -5.85
C ASP A 180 -23.80 -23.35 -6.52
N ILE A 181 -23.80 -23.30 -7.84
CA ILE A 181 -24.92 -22.78 -8.62
C ILE A 181 -26.07 -23.79 -8.65
N MET A 182 -25.77 -25.09 -8.66
CA MET A 182 -26.78 -26.14 -8.73
C MET A 182 -27.55 -26.26 -7.42
N SER A 183 -26.85 -26.36 -6.31
CA SER A 183 -27.46 -26.50 -4.99
C SER A 183 -27.88 -25.16 -4.36
N LYS A 184 -27.52 -24.02 -4.98
CA LYS A 184 -27.74 -22.66 -4.49
C LYS A 184 -27.17 -22.42 -3.09
N THR A 185 -26.12 -23.18 -2.71
CA THR A 185 -25.45 -23.05 -1.44
C THR A 185 -24.25 -22.12 -1.55
N SER A 186 -23.96 -21.42 -0.45
CA SER A 186 -22.79 -20.54 -0.34
C SER A 186 -22.02 -20.89 0.92
N ASN A 187 -20.75 -21.21 0.76
CA ASN A 187 -19.87 -21.57 1.87
C ASN A 187 -18.67 -20.62 1.91
N ALA A 188 -18.40 -20.05 3.07
CA ALA A 188 -17.15 -19.33 3.27
C ALA A 188 -16.01 -20.36 3.28
N SER A 189 -15.03 -20.20 2.37
CA SER A 189 -13.91 -21.14 2.23
C SER A 189 -12.72 -20.70 3.07
N MET A 190 -12.44 -19.41 3.14
CA MET A 190 -11.39 -18.84 3.97
C MET A 190 -11.63 -17.35 4.21
N GLY A 191 -10.90 -16.81 5.16
CA GLY A 191 -10.87 -15.38 5.38
C GLY A 191 -10.05 -15.05 6.61
N ASN A 192 -9.52 -13.83 6.61
CA ASN A 192 -8.81 -13.30 7.75
C ASN A 192 -8.93 -11.79 7.81
N THR A 193 -8.76 -11.27 9.02
CA THR A 193 -8.61 -9.85 9.28
C THR A 193 -7.22 -9.63 9.84
N ALA A 194 -6.43 -8.80 9.18
CA ALA A 194 -5.08 -8.46 9.60
C ALA A 194 -5.02 -6.97 9.96
N PHE A 195 -4.49 -6.69 11.14
CA PHE A 195 -4.16 -5.33 11.59
C PHE A 195 -2.65 -5.25 11.76
N LYS A 196 -2.02 -4.24 11.15
CA LYS A 196 -0.60 -3.97 11.31
C LYS A 196 -0.40 -2.52 11.72
N LEU A 197 0.40 -2.34 12.75
CA LEU A 197 0.91 -1.05 13.24
C LEU A 197 2.42 -1.10 13.18
N SER A 198 3.02 -0.13 12.49
CA SER A 198 4.47 0.01 12.31
C SER A 198 4.87 1.43 12.70
N PHE A 199 5.74 1.56 13.68
CA PHE A 199 6.30 2.85 14.09
C PHE A 199 7.81 2.83 13.94
N MET A 200 8.37 3.88 13.34
CA MET A 200 9.80 4.05 13.16
C MET A 200 10.21 5.47 13.55
N ALA A 201 11.32 5.58 14.25
CA ALA A 201 11.92 6.85 14.61
C ALA A 201 13.41 6.82 14.27
N ASP A 202 13.81 7.62 13.29
CA ASP A 202 15.18 7.74 12.83
C ASP A 202 15.76 9.05 13.32
N TYR A 203 16.78 8.98 14.15
CA TYR A 203 17.49 10.14 14.68
C TYR A 203 18.92 10.21 14.14
N THR A 204 19.22 11.27 13.40
CA THR A 204 20.55 11.57 12.89
C THR A 204 21.31 12.40 13.91
N PHE A 205 22.17 11.74 14.67
CA PHE A 205 22.99 12.39 15.70
C PHE A 205 24.16 13.19 15.09
N SER A 206 24.77 12.65 14.06
CA SER A 206 25.85 13.28 13.30
C SER A 206 25.84 12.81 11.85
N ARG A 207 26.69 13.39 11.01
CA ARG A 207 26.87 12.90 9.62
C ARG A 207 27.29 11.43 9.55
N LEU A 208 27.87 10.92 10.63
CA LEU A 208 28.43 9.57 10.71
C LEU A 208 27.53 8.60 11.46
N ILE A 209 26.59 9.08 12.27
CA ILE A 209 25.82 8.26 13.21
C ILE A 209 24.33 8.53 13.04
N THR A 210 23.58 7.48 12.71
CA THR A 210 22.12 7.47 12.71
C THR A 210 21.63 6.34 13.61
N MET A 211 20.68 6.64 14.47
CA MET A 211 20.00 5.69 15.34
C MET A 211 18.58 5.52 14.84
N SER A 212 18.12 4.28 14.75
CA SER A 212 16.77 3.94 14.33
C SER A 212 16.11 3.06 15.38
N PHE A 213 14.97 3.50 15.86
CA PHE A 213 14.08 2.72 16.72
C PHE A 213 12.89 2.27 15.86
N TYR A 214 12.49 1.01 16.01
CA TYR A 214 11.29 0.50 15.37
C TYR A 214 10.43 -0.31 16.33
N TYR A 215 9.13 -0.28 16.08
CA TYR A 215 8.14 -1.07 16.76
C TYR A 215 7.11 -1.54 15.72
N ASP A 216 6.96 -2.85 15.57
CA ASP A 216 6.00 -3.49 14.69
C ASP A 216 5.05 -4.36 15.51
N ARG A 217 3.76 -4.22 15.25
CA ARG A 217 2.73 -5.10 15.80
C ARG A 217 1.83 -5.56 14.68
N GLN A 218 1.68 -6.87 14.56
CA GLN A 218 0.77 -7.48 13.61
C GLN A 218 -0.17 -8.42 14.34
N THR A 219 -1.47 -8.23 14.13
CA THR A 219 -2.51 -9.11 14.64
C THR A 219 -3.27 -9.68 13.46
N ASN A 220 -3.43 -10.99 13.43
CA ASN A 220 -4.17 -11.71 12.41
C ASN A 220 -5.28 -12.52 13.06
N VAL A 221 -6.52 -12.29 12.64
CA VAL A 221 -7.73 -12.94 13.17
C VAL A 221 -8.39 -13.69 12.01
N PRO A 222 -8.40 -15.02 12.03
CA PRO A 222 -9.11 -15.80 11.01
C PRO A 222 -10.63 -15.60 11.15
N LEU A 223 -11.33 -15.54 10.02
CA LEU A 223 -12.80 -15.44 9.98
C LEU A 223 -13.48 -16.78 10.28
N LEU A 224 -12.77 -17.87 9.97
CA LEU A 224 -13.23 -19.24 10.24
C LEU A 224 -12.31 -19.84 11.30
N SER A 225 -12.88 -20.17 12.45
CA SER A 225 -12.12 -20.63 13.63
C SER A 225 -11.93 -22.14 13.70
N ASN A 226 -12.33 -22.91 12.68
CA ASN A 226 -12.33 -24.36 12.76
C ASN A 226 -10.96 -25.02 13.01
N ASN A 227 -9.84 -24.36 12.58
CA ASN A 227 -8.48 -24.85 12.80
C ASN A 227 -7.44 -23.71 12.92
N SER A 228 -7.86 -22.48 13.18
CA SER A 228 -6.98 -21.32 13.20
C SER A 228 -7.31 -20.41 14.37
N TYR A 229 -6.28 -20.00 15.09
CA TYR A 229 -6.41 -19.09 16.23
C TYR A 229 -5.91 -17.69 15.88
N PRO A 230 -6.43 -16.65 16.54
CA PRO A 230 -5.86 -15.32 16.42
C PRO A 230 -4.38 -15.33 16.83
N THR A 231 -3.55 -14.71 16.01
CA THR A 231 -2.12 -14.57 16.29
C THR A 231 -1.76 -13.10 16.39
N THR A 232 -0.89 -12.80 17.35
CA THR A 232 -0.31 -11.45 17.50
C THR A 232 1.19 -11.57 17.61
N THR A 233 1.88 -10.88 16.71
CA THR A 233 3.33 -10.75 16.72
C THR A 233 3.70 -9.32 17.06
N GLN A 234 4.67 -9.15 17.94
CA GLN A 234 5.25 -7.86 18.29
C GLN A 234 6.76 -7.95 18.14
N ASP A 235 7.32 -6.97 17.49
CA ASP A 235 8.75 -6.84 17.28
C ASP A 235 9.17 -5.41 17.55
N PHE A 236 10.29 -5.22 18.25
CA PHE A 236 10.84 -3.92 18.48
C PHE A 236 12.36 -4.00 18.52
N GLY A 237 13.02 -2.96 18.11
CA GLY A 237 14.46 -2.94 18.10
C GLY A 237 15.04 -1.56 17.98
N LEU A 238 16.33 -1.51 18.30
CA LEU A 238 17.18 -0.35 18.15
C LEU A 238 18.35 -0.72 17.25
N SER A 239 18.57 0.05 16.20
CA SER A 239 19.74 -0.11 15.33
C SER A 239 20.56 1.17 15.30
N MET A 240 21.86 1.02 15.17
CA MET A 240 22.79 2.13 15.01
C MET A 240 23.64 1.93 13.77
N LYS A 241 23.60 2.90 12.88
CA LYS A 241 24.39 2.91 11.65
C LYS A 241 25.53 3.89 11.75
N PHE A 242 26.74 3.40 11.53
CA PHE A 242 27.94 4.20 11.39
C PHE A 242 28.32 4.31 9.92
N SER A 243 28.46 5.52 9.40
CA SER A 243 28.89 5.80 8.03
C SER A 243 30.31 6.35 8.06
N LEU A 244 31.27 5.51 7.71
CA LEU A 244 32.67 5.92 7.59
C LEU A 244 32.87 6.50 6.19
N THR A 245 32.80 7.81 6.06
CA THR A 245 33.25 8.51 4.83
C THR A 245 34.72 8.80 4.95
N ARG A 246 35.45 8.34 3.94
CA ARG A 246 36.88 8.66 3.77
C ARG A 246 37.06 10.03 3.13
#